data_a036c471266db056993349227b7019b5
#
_entry.id   a036c471266db056993349227b7019b5
#
_cell.length_a   1.000
_cell.length_b   1.000
_cell.length_c   1.000
_cell.angle_alpha   90.00
_cell.angle_beta   90.00
_cell.angle_gamma   90.00
#
_symmetry.space_group_name_H-M   'P 1'
#
loop_
_entity.id
_entity.type
_entity.pdbx_description
1 polymer ?
#
loop_
_entity_poly.entity_id
_entity_poly.type
_entity_poly.pdbx_seq_one_letter_code
_entity_poly.pdbx_strand_id
1 'polypeptide(L)'
;MSKNNKPTFLQKTFHHLKTIGEHRRLVRKFCFKCGLYKQGLTHDLSKYSFSELIPSIRYYQGYRSPYTREKELNSYSLGWLHHKGRNKHHWEYWWDKIDGKWQPIKMPQNYVVESICDRIAACKVYQKEQYIPSSPLNYYLNSKDEQNLHPLTANLFERILRYIQINGEENTFKRIKELLHQKKDLYQSF
;
A
#
# COMPACT_ATOMS: atom_id res chain seq x y z
N MET A 1 -31.53 -19.08 -18.01
CA MET A 1 -30.45 -19.42 -17.07
C MET A 1 -29.12 -18.97 -17.69
N SER A 2 -28.61 -17.81 -17.28
CA SER A 2 -27.33 -17.30 -17.77
C SER A 2 -26.21 -18.18 -17.17
N LYS A 3 -25.43 -18.85 -18.03
CA LYS A 3 -24.24 -19.58 -17.64
C LYS A 3 -23.25 -18.55 -17.08
N ASN A 4 -23.10 -18.51 -15.75
CA ASN A 4 -22.02 -17.78 -15.10
C ASN A 4 -20.68 -18.44 -15.52
N ASN A 5 -20.17 -18.08 -16.68
CA ASN A 5 -18.85 -18.52 -17.12
C ASN A 5 -17.79 -17.87 -16.21
N LYS A 6 -17.21 -18.66 -15.32
CA LYS A 6 -16.06 -18.22 -14.52
C LYS A 6 -14.96 -17.72 -15.47
N PRO A 7 -14.31 -16.57 -15.18
CA PRO A 7 -13.29 -16.03 -16.06
C PRO A 7 -12.15 -17.03 -16.26
N THR A 8 -11.69 -17.18 -17.49
CA THR A 8 -10.54 -18.02 -17.85
C THR A 8 -9.25 -17.47 -17.22
N PHE A 9 -8.21 -18.29 -17.19
CA PHE A 9 -6.89 -17.87 -16.71
C PHE A 9 -6.36 -16.64 -17.48
N LEU A 10 -6.51 -16.62 -18.81
CA LEU A 10 -6.10 -15.49 -19.64
C LEU A 10 -6.88 -14.21 -19.32
N GLN A 11 -8.20 -14.31 -19.13
CA GLN A 11 -9.01 -13.17 -18.73
C GLN A 11 -8.60 -12.63 -17.36
N LYS A 12 -8.36 -13.51 -16.39
CA LYS A 12 -7.83 -13.11 -15.06
C LYS A 12 -6.49 -12.41 -15.19
N THR A 13 -5.57 -12.95 -16.01
CA THR A 13 -4.25 -12.36 -16.26
C THR A 13 -4.38 -10.94 -16.80
N PHE A 14 -5.17 -10.74 -17.84
CA PHE A 14 -5.39 -9.42 -18.44
C PHE A 14 -5.97 -8.42 -17.43
N HIS A 15 -7.03 -8.80 -16.72
CA HIS A 15 -7.66 -7.93 -15.74
C HIS A 15 -6.74 -7.63 -14.56
N HIS A 16 -5.97 -8.61 -14.10
CA HIS A 16 -5.03 -8.41 -13.00
C HIS A 16 -3.88 -7.48 -13.39
N LEU A 17 -3.28 -7.67 -14.56
CA LEU A 17 -2.23 -6.76 -15.07
C LEU A 17 -2.74 -5.33 -15.25
N LYS A 18 -3.98 -5.16 -15.72
CA LYS A 18 -4.63 -3.86 -15.79
C LYS A 18 -4.77 -3.22 -14.39
N THR A 19 -5.22 -3.99 -13.40
CA THR A 19 -5.34 -3.54 -12.01
C THR A 19 -3.98 -3.12 -11.42
N ILE A 20 -2.92 -3.93 -11.62
CA ILE A 20 -1.56 -3.58 -11.20
C ILE A 20 -1.08 -2.29 -11.88
N GLY A 21 -1.29 -2.19 -13.19
CA GLY A 21 -0.89 -1.01 -13.97
C GLY A 21 -1.58 0.27 -13.49
N GLU A 22 -2.89 0.22 -13.25
CA GLU A 22 -3.67 1.35 -12.74
C GLU A 22 -3.20 1.76 -11.33
N HIS A 23 -3.07 0.79 -10.44
CA HIS A 23 -2.57 1.02 -9.08
C HIS A 23 -1.20 1.69 -9.09
N ARG A 24 -0.21 1.12 -9.79
CA ARG A 24 1.14 1.68 -9.89
C ARG A 24 1.18 3.06 -10.52
N ARG A 25 0.33 3.33 -11.51
CA ARG A 25 0.19 4.65 -12.13
C ARG A 25 -0.27 5.69 -11.10
N LEU A 26 -1.24 5.34 -10.25
CA LEU A 26 -1.72 6.21 -9.19
C LEU A 26 -0.66 6.44 -8.12
N VAL A 27 0.00 5.38 -7.62
CA VAL A 27 1.08 5.52 -6.63
C VAL A 27 2.20 6.40 -7.16
N ARG A 28 2.65 6.17 -8.40
CA ARG A 28 3.66 7.03 -9.04
C ARG A 28 3.23 8.49 -9.08
N LYS A 29 1.98 8.76 -9.47
CA LYS A 29 1.42 10.12 -9.51
C LYS A 29 1.48 10.77 -8.11
N PHE A 30 1.07 10.07 -7.07
CA PHE A 30 1.02 10.60 -5.71
C PHE A 30 2.42 10.78 -5.11
N CYS A 31 3.30 9.79 -5.29
CA CYS A 31 4.70 9.91 -4.89
C CYS A 31 5.39 11.11 -5.55
N PHE A 32 5.15 11.35 -6.83
CA PHE A 32 5.71 12.51 -7.54
C PHE A 32 5.18 13.84 -6.98
N LYS A 33 3.91 13.90 -6.61
CA LYS A 33 3.33 15.06 -5.93
C LYS A 33 3.98 15.32 -4.57
N CYS A 34 4.42 14.27 -3.88
CA CYS A 34 5.16 14.34 -2.63
C CYS A 34 6.68 14.58 -2.81
N GLY A 35 7.20 14.62 -4.05
CA GLY A 35 8.64 14.73 -4.32
C GLY A 35 9.42 13.43 -4.22
N LEU A 36 8.74 12.27 -4.12
CA LEU A 36 9.34 10.95 -3.99
C LEU A 36 9.46 10.25 -5.36
N TYR A 37 10.35 10.76 -6.22
CA TYR A 37 10.47 10.28 -7.62
C TYR A 37 10.96 8.83 -7.70
N LYS A 38 11.99 8.48 -6.93
CA LYS A 38 12.54 7.11 -6.91
C LYS A 38 11.48 6.10 -6.49
N GLN A 39 10.80 6.34 -5.37
CA GLN A 39 9.74 5.49 -4.87
C GLN A 39 8.62 5.32 -5.91
N GLY A 40 8.15 6.42 -6.50
CA GLY A 40 7.09 6.36 -7.51
C GLY A 40 7.47 5.55 -8.76
N LEU A 41 8.74 5.54 -9.16
CA LEU A 41 9.21 4.76 -10.31
C LEU A 41 9.38 3.26 -9.97
N THR A 42 9.89 2.96 -8.78
CA THR A 42 10.26 1.60 -8.38
C THR A 42 9.18 0.87 -7.58
N HIS A 43 8.10 1.58 -7.20
CA HIS A 43 7.00 1.01 -6.43
C HIS A 43 6.49 -0.29 -7.06
N ASP A 44 6.44 -1.35 -6.25
CA ASP A 44 5.83 -2.63 -6.60
C ASP A 44 6.32 -3.29 -7.90
N LEU A 45 7.55 -3.02 -8.32
CA LEU A 45 8.13 -3.72 -9.47
C LEU A 45 8.17 -5.24 -9.26
N SER A 46 8.28 -5.69 -8.01
CA SER A 46 8.29 -7.10 -7.65
C SER A 46 7.02 -7.84 -8.05
N LYS A 47 5.87 -7.13 -8.19
CA LYS A 47 4.59 -7.72 -8.64
C LYS A 47 4.64 -8.38 -10.03
N TYR A 48 5.65 -8.02 -10.83
CA TYR A 48 5.88 -8.65 -12.13
C TYR A 48 6.80 -9.87 -12.08
N SER A 49 7.36 -10.20 -10.91
CA SER A 49 8.09 -11.46 -10.72
C SER A 49 7.14 -12.66 -10.75
N PHE A 50 7.63 -13.81 -11.22
CA PHE A 50 6.84 -15.04 -11.24
C PHE A 50 6.35 -15.44 -9.84
N SER A 51 7.15 -15.17 -8.80
CA SER A 51 6.81 -15.46 -7.40
C SER A 51 5.58 -14.71 -6.89
N GLU A 52 5.27 -13.54 -7.44
CA GLU A 52 4.08 -12.75 -7.09
C GLU A 52 2.99 -12.83 -8.15
N LEU A 53 3.36 -12.75 -9.43
CA LEU A 53 2.39 -12.66 -10.52
C LEU A 53 1.53 -13.92 -10.65
N ILE A 54 2.15 -15.11 -10.61
CA ILE A 54 1.41 -16.37 -10.79
C ILE A 54 0.40 -16.60 -9.66
N PRO A 55 0.77 -16.53 -8.36
CA PRO A 55 -0.22 -16.60 -7.27
C PRO A 55 -1.30 -15.54 -7.39
N SER A 56 -0.90 -14.29 -7.69
CA SER A 56 -1.85 -13.19 -7.81
C SER A 56 -2.90 -13.42 -8.90
N ILE A 57 -2.54 -13.94 -10.07
CA ILE A 57 -3.49 -14.30 -11.13
C ILE A 57 -4.41 -15.43 -10.68
N ARG A 58 -3.85 -16.45 -10.02
CA ARG A 58 -4.62 -17.62 -9.53
C ARG A 58 -5.74 -17.19 -8.59
N TYR A 59 -5.44 -16.28 -7.65
CA TYR A 59 -6.37 -15.85 -6.60
C TYR A 59 -7.08 -14.53 -6.91
N TYR A 60 -6.92 -13.99 -8.13
CA TYR A 60 -7.55 -12.73 -8.54
C TYR A 60 -9.08 -12.81 -8.54
N GLN A 61 -9.73 -11.82 -7.90
CA GLN A 61 -11.19 -11.70 -7.79
C GLN A 61 -11.74 -10.36 -8.33
N GLY A 62 -10.86 -9.36 -8.58
CA GLY A 62 -11.21 -8.07 -9.17
C GLY A 62 -11.64 -6.98 -8.18
N TYR A 63 -12.10 -7.33 -6.98
CA TYR A 63 -12.66 -6.38 -6.00
C TYR A 63 -11.81 -6.23 -4.72
N ARG A 64 -10.78 -7.06 -4.56
CA ARG A 64 -9.84 -7.00 -3.43
C ARG A 64 -8.48 -7.59 -3.81
N SER A 65 -7.51 -7.43 -2.91
CA SER A 65 -6.18 -8.00 -3.10
C SER A 65 -6.23 -9.53 -3.24
N PRO A 66 -5.56 -10.11 -4.24
CA PRO A 66 -5.46 -11.56 -4.41
C PRO A 66 -4.76 -12.26 -3.23
N TYR A 67 -3.84 -11.57 -2.54
CA TYR A 67 -3.16 -12.11 -1.35
C TYR A 67 -4.14 -12.43 -0.20
N THR A 68 -5.21 -11.65 -0.05
CA THR A 68 -6.26 -11.93 0.94
C THR A 68 -6.92 -13.28 0.64
N ARG A 69 -7.27 -13.52 -0.64
CA ARG A 69 -7.87 -14.79 -1.05
C ARG A 69 -6.92 -15.97 -0.89
N GLU A 70 -5.64 -15.76 -1.19
CA GLU A 70 -4.62 -16.79 -0.98
C GLU A 70 -4.51 -17.18 0.50
N LYS A 71 -4.50 -16.17 1.41
CA LYS A 71 -4.48 -16.41 2.86
C LYS A 71 -5.70 -17.16 3.37
N GLU A 72 -6.90 -16.82 2.88
CA GLU A 72 -8.15 -17.52 3.26
C GLU A 72 -8.14 -19.01 2.90
N LEU A 73 -7.49 -19.37 1.80
CA LEU A 73 -7.47 -20.75 1.31
C LEU A 73 -6.31 -21.59 1.88
N ASN A 74 -5.17 -20.94 2.15
CA ASN A 74 -3.93 -21.64 2.49
C ASN A 74 -3.41 -21.26 3.89
N SER A 75 -4.13 -20.42 4.65
CA SER A 75 -3.72 -19.84 5.94
C SER A 75 -2.56 -18.82 5.82
N TYR A 76 -1.87 -18.74 4.72
CA TYR A 76 -0.83 -17.76 4.42
C TYR A 76 -0.78 -17.46 2.91
N SER A 77 0.02 -16.47 2.51
CA SER A 77 0.24 -16.13 1.11
C SER A 77 1.73 -16.08 0.80
N LEU A 78 2.19 -16.95 -0.10
CA LEU A 78 3.57 -16.93 -0.61
C LEU A 78 3.84 -15.65 -1.40
N GLY A 79 2.87 -15.22 -2.21
CA GLY A 79 2.97 -13.94 -2.93
C GLY A 79 3.15 -12.76 -1.98
N TRP A 80 2.41 -12.71 -0.88
CA TRP A 80 2.55 -11.67 0.14
C TRP A 80 3.88 -11.74 0.88
N LEU A 81 4.35 -12.92 1.27
CA LEU A 81 5.63 -13.08 1.95
C LEU A 81 6.78 -12.55 1.07
N HIS A 82 6.77 -12.88 -0.24
CA HIS A 82 7.74 -12.34 -1.18
C HIS A 82 7.60 -10.82 -1.32
N HIS A 83 6.36 -10.32 -1.47
CA HIS A 83 6.05 -8.92 -1.69
C HIS A 83 6.51 -8.04 -0.52
N LYS A 84 6.08 -8.34 0.70
CA LYS A 84 6.44 -7.55 1.89
C LYS A 84 7.94 -7.57 2.20
N GLY A 85 8.64 -8.64 1.87
CA GLY A 85 10.09 -8.76 2.06
C GLY A 85 10.92 -7.95 1.05
N ARG A 86 10.33 -7.47 -0.05
CA ARG A 86 11.01 -6.69 -1.10
C ARG A 86 10.60 -5.23 -1.17
N ASN A 87 9.47 -4.88 -0.57
CA ASN A 87 8.88 -3.55 -0.67
C ASN A 87 8.89 -2.85 0.69
N LYS A 88 9.79 -1.87 0.82
CA LYS A 88 10.07 -1.16 2.08
C LYS A 88 8.94 -0.25 2.56
N HIS A 89 7.91 -0.02 1.75
CA HIS A 89 6.71 0.71 2.16
C HIS A 89 5.75 -0.15 2.99
N HIS A 90 5.97 -1.45 3.07
CA HIS A 90 5.23 -2.34 3.97
C HIS A 90 5.89 -2.38 5.34
N TRP A 91 5.06 -2.20 6.39
CA TRP A 91 5.55 -2.15 7.77
C TRP A 91 6.19 -3.47 8.22
N GLU A 92 5.75 -4.60 7.70
CA GLU A 92 6.30 -5.94 8.00
C GLU A 92 7.75 -6.11 7.56
N TYR A 93 8.26 -5.28 6.66
CA TYR A 93 9.67 -5.22 6.31
C TYR A 93 10.52 -4.72 7.49
N TRP A 94 9.94 -3.88 8.35
CA TRP A 94 10.63 -3.15 9.42
C TRP A 94 10.49 -3.86 10.76
N TRP A 95 10.88 -5.13 10.78
CA TRP A 95 11.00 -5.94 11.98
C TRP A 95 12.39 -6.51 12.07
N ASP A 96 13.03 -6.42 13.26
CA ASP A 96 14.35 -6.98 13.49
C ASP A 96 14.46 -7.54 14.90
N LYS A 97 15.49 -8.36 15.12
CA LYS A 97 15.79 -8.95 16.42
C LYS A 97 16.82 -8.07 17.14
N ILE A 98 16.37 -7.27 18.10
CA ILE A 98 17.19 -6.40 18.93
C ILE A 98 17.16 -6.94 20.35
N ASP A 99 18.34 -7.12 20.96
CA ASP A 99 18.50 -7.69 22.31
C ASP A 99 17.75 -9.02 22.50
N GLY A 100 17.80 -9.88 21.49
CA GLY A 100 17.18 -11.19 21.51
C GLY A 100 15.67 -11.22 21.28
N LYS A 101 15.00 -10.07 21.15
CA LYS A 101 13.53 -9.95 20.97
C LYS A 101 13.19 -9.37 19.59
N TRP A 102 12.21 -9.95 18.91
CA TRP A 102 11.65 -9.36 17.71
C TRP A 102 10.85 -8.11 18.07
N GLN A 103 11.14 -7.01 17.37
CA GLN A 103 10.45 -5.74 17.60
C GLN A 103 10.38 -4.89 16.33
N PRO A 104 9.37 -4.00 16.21
CA PRO A 104 9.24 -3.14 15.06
C PRO A 104 10.29 -2.02 15.08
N ILE A 105 10.82 -1.71 13.91
CA ILE A 105 11.77 -0.63 13.66
C ILE A 105 11.02 0.58 13.11
N LYS A 106 11.43 1.78 13.54
CA LYS A 106 10.91 3.04 13.00
C LYS A 106 11.17 3.14 11.51
N MET A 107 10.10 3.25 10.71
CA MET A 107 10.22 3.39 9.26
C MET A 107 10.83 4.76 8.89
N PRO A 108 11.75 4.84 7.91
CA PRO A 108 12.14 6.12 7.34
C PRO A 108 10.94 6.83 6.72
N GLN A 109 10.85 8.14 6.91
CA GLN A 109 9.67 8.95 6.54
C GLN A 109 9.27 8.85 5.06
N ASN A 110 10.22 8.67 4.15
CA ASN A 110 9.94 8.48 2.72
C ASN A 110 9.16 7.19 2.44
N TYR A 111 9.40 6.11 3.20
CA TYR A 111 8.63 4.87 3.07
C TYR A 111 7.27 4.95 3.76
N VAL A 112 7.13 5.74 4.82
CA VAL A 112 5.82 6.05 5.41
C VAL A 112 4.95 6.79 4.38
N VAL A 113 5.50 7.81 3.71
CA VAL A 113 4.78 8.55 2.67
C VAL A 113 4.44 7.66 1.47
N GLU A 114 5.36 6.80 1.03
CA GLU A 114 5.09 5.82 -0.03
C GLU A 114 3.95 4.87 0.36
N SER A 115 3.95 4.35 1.59
CA SER A 115 2.87 3.50 2.12
C SER A 115 1.51 4.21 2.13
N ILE A 116 1.48 5.51 2.43
CA ILE A 116 0.25 6.32 2.37
C ILE A 116 -0.22 6.50 0.92
N CYS A 117 0.70 6.81 -0.01
CA CYS A 117 0.39 6.89 -1.44
C CYS A 117 -0.18 5.56 -1.98
N ASP A 118 0.43 4.44 -1.56
CA ASP A 118 -0.03 3.07 -1.87
C ASP A 118 -1.45 2.82 -1.37
N ARG A 119 -1.73 3.15 -0.11
CA ARG A 119 -3.05 2.99 0.51
C ARG A 119 -4.12 3.82 -0.18
N ILE A 120 -3.85 5.08 -0.50
CA ILE A 120 -4.78 5.94 -1.25
C ILE A 120 -5.07 5.32 -2.62
N ALA A 121 -4.04 4.88 -3.34
CA ALA A 121 -4.18 4.26 -4.65
C ALA A 121 -4.99 2.96 -4.58
N ALA A 122 -4.73 2.10 -3.59
CA ALA A 122 -5.48 0.87 -3.38
C ALA A 122 -6.96 1.16 -3.09
N CYS A 123 -7.27 2.12 -2.21
CA CYS A 123 -8.65 2.52 -1.95
C CYS A 123 -9.34 3.01 -3.23
N LYS A 124 -8.69 3.84 -4.06
CA LYS A 124 -9.27 4.34 -5.32
C LYS A 124 -9.52 3.21 -6.33
N VAL A 125 -8.59 2.29 -6.48
CA VAL A 125 -8.71 1.17 -7.42
C VAL A 125 -9.85 0.22 -7.04
N TYR A 126 -10.00 -0.10 -5.76
CA TYR A 126 -11.00 -1.07 -5.31
C TYR A 126 -12.37 -0.46 -5.00
N GLN A 127 -12.42 0.77 -4.48
CA GLN A 127 -13.69 1.44 -4.13
C GLN A 127 -14.28 2.24 -5.30
N LYS A 128 -13.46 2.64 -6.28
CA LYS A 128 -13.89 3.41 -7.46
C LYS A 128 -14.70 4.66 -7.06
N GLU A 129 -15.97 4.73 -7.50
CA GLU A 129 -16.89 5.83 -7.24
C GLU A 129 -17.25 5.99 -5.75
N GLN A 130 -17.06 4.94 -4.94
CA GLN A 130 -17.32 4.98 -3.49
C GLN A 130 -16.15 5.56 -2.68
N TYR A 131 -15.04 5.88 -3.36
CA TYR A 131 -13.88 6.46 -2.70
C TYR A 131 -14.19 7.86 -2.16
N ILE A 132 -13.86 8.10 -0.89
CA ILE A 132 -13.91 9.40 -0.23
C ILE A 132 -12.58 9.68 0.48
N PRO A 133 -12.23 10.94 0.79
CA PRO A 133 -10.95 11.28 1.42
C PRO A 133 -10.68 10.57 2.76
N SER A 134 -11.73 10.15 3.47
CA SER A 134 -11.60 9.37 4.71
C SER A 134 -11.38 7.88 4.48
N SER A 135 -11.55 7.36 3.25
CA SER A 135 -11.40 5.92 2.95
C SER A 135 -10.06 5.33 3.42
N PRO A 136 -8.89 5.97 3.17
CA PRO A 136 -7.61 5.44 3.62
C PRO A 136 -7.46 5.42 5.15
N LEU A 137 -8.02 6.40 5.85
CA LEU A 137 -8.04 6.44 7.31
C LEU A 137 -8.93 5.34 7.88
N ASN A 138 -10.16 5.19 7.36
CA ASN A 138 -11.10 4.16 7.81
C ASN A 138 -10.50 2.75 7.62
N TYR A 139 -9.86 2.50 6.47
CA TYR A 139 -9.18 1.23 6.24
C TYR A 139 -8.05 0.99 7.26
N TYR A 140 -7.26 2.02 7.59
CA TYR A 140 -6.21 1.93 8.60
C TYR A 140 -6.77 1.63 9.98
N LEU A 141 -7.78 2.37 10.43
CA LEU A 141 -8.38 2.20 11.76
C LEU A 141 -9.00 0.82 11.94
N ASN A 142 -9.63 0.25 10.91
CA ASN A 142 -10.23 -1.08 10.95
C ASN A 142 -9.20 -2.21 11.10
N SER A 143 -7.94 -1.98 10.74
CA SER A 143 -6.86 -2.97 10.82
C SER A 143 -5.73 -2.55 11.76
N LYS A 144 -5.90 -1.47 12.51
CA LYS A 144 -4.83 -0.85 13.33
C LYS A 144 -4.28 -1.82 14.38
N ASP A 145 -5.16 -2.54 15.06
CA ASP A 145 -4.77 -3.44 16.15
C ASP A 145 -4.04 -4.69 15.65
N GLU A 146 -4.18 -5.02 14.36
CA GLU A 146 -3.44 -6.10 13.71
C GLU A 146 -2.05 -5.67 13.20
N GLN A 147 -1.81 -4.35 13.11
CA GLN A 147 -0.58 -3.79 12.59
C GLN A 147 0.42 -3.50 13.71
N ASN A 148 1.42 -4.37 13.81
CA ASN A 148 2.50 -4.20 14.79
C ASN A 148 3.55 -3.18 14.28
N LEU A 149 3.14 -1.95 14.07
CA LEU A 149 4.00 -0.83 13.69
C LEU A 149 4.80 -0.31 14.90
N HIS A 150 6.00 0.21 14.63
CA HIS A 150 6.70 1.03 15.62
C HIS A 150 5.81 2.21 16.04
N PRO A 151 5.69 2.55 17.35
CA PRO A 151 4.75 3.56 17.83
C PRO A 151 4.86 4.92 17.15
N LEU A 152 6.08 5.40 16.91
CA LEU A 152 6.28 6.66 16.17
C LEU A 152 5.79 6.55 14.74
N THR A 153 6.03 5.41 14.06
CA THR A 153 5.54 5.19 12.69
C THR A 153 4.02 5.18 12.63
N ALA A 154 3.37 4.46 13.54
CA ALA A 154 1.90 4.42 13.65
C ALA A 154 1.31 5.83 13.88
N ASN A 155 1.93 6.61 14.76
CA ASN A 155 1.52 7.98 15.05
C ASN A 155 1.63 8.89 13.82
N LEU A 156 2.78 8.90 13.12
CA LEU A 156 2.96 9.70 11.91
C LEU A 156 1.97 9.28 10.82
N PHE A 157 1.81 7.96 10.62
CA PHE A 157 0.90 7.39 9.62
C PHE A 157 -0.54 7.88 9.85
N GLU A 158 -1.03 7.77 11.08
CA GLU A 158 -2.39 8.21 11.44
C GLU A 158 -2.56 9.72 11.29
N ARG A 159 -1.60 10.54 11.75
CA ARG A 159 -1.66 12.00 11.61
C ARG A 159 -1.76 12.45 10.15
N ILE A 160 -0.97 11.85 9.25
CA ILE A 160 -1.07 12.18 7.83
C ILE A 160 -2.42 11.75 7.26
N LEU A 161 -2.95 10.57 7.60
CA LEU A 161 -4.26 10.13 7.13
C LEU A 161 -5.41 11.02 7.64
N ARG A 162 -5.34 11.48 8.90
CA ARG A 162 -6.29 12.46 9.45
C ARG A 162 -6.18 13.81 8.74
N TYR A 163 -4.96 14.23 8.42
CA TYR A 163 -4.74 15.46 7.68
C TYR A 163 -5.32 15.38 6.26
N ILE A 164 -5.21 14.21 5.59
CA ILE A 164 -5.88 13.96 4.30
C ILE A 164 -7.40 14.07 4.43
N GLN A 165 -7.98 13.48 5.46
CA GLN A 165 -9.43 13.54 5.69
C GLN A 165 -9.93 14.98 5.80
N ILE A 166 -9.18 15.86 6.47
CA ILE A 166 -9.58 17.25 6.76
C ILE A 166 -9.26 18.18 5.59
N ASN A 167 -8.06 18.05 5.00
CA ASN A 167 -7.51 19.02 4.05
C ASN A 167 -7.48 18.52 2.60
N GLY A 168 -7.84 17.26 2.38
CA GLY A 168 -7.76 16.60 1.08
C GLY A 168 -6.34 16.17 0.68
N GLU A 169 -6.27 15.35 -0.37
CA GLU A 169 -5.01 14.75 -0.85
C GLU A 169 -4.02 15.80 -1.39
N GLU A 170 -4.51 16.73 -2.21
CA GLU A 170 -3.65 17.70 -2.90
C GLU A 170 -2.90 18.60 -1.92
N ASN A 171 -3.60 19.14 -0.92
CA ASN A 171 -2.98 19.97 0.11
C ASN A 171 -1.99 19.18 0.95
N THR A 172 -2.32 17.92 1.24
CA THR A 172 -1.43 17.02 1.99
C THR A 172 -0.16 16.71 1.20
N PHE A 173 -0.27 16.36 -0.07
CA PHE A 173 0.89 16.07 -0.92
C PHE A 173 1.80 17.30 -1.07
N LYS A 174 1.21 18.49 -1.26
CA LYS A 174 1.95 19.75 -1.30
C LYS A 174 2.72 19.99 0.00
N ARG A 175 2.06 19.86 1.14
CA ARG A 175 2.69 20.01 2.48
C ARG A 175 3.83 19.01 2.67
N ILE A 176 3.63 17.73 2.35
CA ILE A 176 4.68 16.70 2.44
C ILE A 176 5.88 17.10 1.58
N LYS A 177 5.65 17.49 0.32
CA LYS A 177 6.71 17.90 -0.61
C LYS A 177 7.52 19.08 -0.06
N GLU A 178 6.84 20.10 0.47
CA GLU A 178 7.49 21.28 1.06
C GLU A 178 8.36 20.91 2.26
N LEU A 179 7.85 20.08 3.18
CA LEU A 179 8.60 19.63 4.35
C LEU A 179 9.83 18.78 3.97
N LEU A 180 9.66 17.84 3.02
CA LEU A 180 10.77 17.02 2.53
C LEU A 180 11.84 17.84 1.80
N HIS A 181 11.42 18.82 0.99
CA HIS A 181 12.33 19.74 0.32
C HIS A 181 13.15 20.58 1.30
N GLN A 182 12.51 21.01 2.40
CA GLN A 182 13.17 21.72 3.50
C GLN A 182 13.98 20.80 4.44
N LYS A 183 14.08 19.50 4.11
CA LYS A 183 14.74 18.47 4.93
C LYS A 183 14.21 18.39 6.37
N LYS A 184 12.95 18.75 6.58
CA LYS A 184 12.30 18.65 7.89
C LYS A 184 11.89 17.22 8.21
N ASP A 185 11.97 16.87 9.49
CA ASP A 185 11.48 15.58 9.99
C ASP A 185 9.95 15.59 10.06
N LEU A 186 9.29 14.75 9.25
CA LEU A 186 7.83 14.63 9.25
C LEU A 186 7.29 14.12 10.59
N TYR A 187 8.09 13.34 11.34
CA TYR A 187 7.70 12.85 12.67
C TYR A 187 7.44 13.98 13.66
N GLN A 188 8.06 15.14 13.43
CA GLN A 188 7.90 16.33 14.27
C GLN A 188 7.00 17.39 13.64
N SER A 189 6.87 17.39 12.30
CA SER A 189 6.26 18.49 11.54
C SER A 189 4.80 18.26 11.14
N PHE A 190 4.32 17.03 11.21
CA PHE A 190 2.94 16.65 10.98
C PHE A 190 2.21 16.55 12.30
#